data_c718e69549c1b20346774acb851b9bbb
#
_entry.id   c718e69549c1b20346774acb851b9bbb
#
_cell.length_a   1.000
_cell.length_b   1.000
_cell.length_c   1.000
_cell.angle_alpha   90.00
_cell.angle_beta   90.00
_cell.angle_gamma   90.00
#
_symmetry.space_group_name_H-M   'P 1'
#
loop_
_entity.id
_entity.type
_entity.pdbx_description
1 polymer ?
#
loop_
_entity_poly.entity_id
_entity_poly.type
_entity_poly.pdbx_seq_one_letter_code
_entity_poly.pdbx_strand_id
1 'polypeptide(L)'
;MAEHDEIKQRTRAVWALGDYAPIAELLRPAAQSLLDACAISAGQEVLDVGAGTGNLALLAAEEGASVVASDLTPEMIEKGRARTDADGVDVEWVLADAEELPFEDERFDCVASVFGAIFAPRPEVMIEELFRVVRPGNTVGLTAWGDYGLQAKIVEVFEEYRPPSDMPSPTLWGDPAVAEERLAPYANRVQTRKLALPWEFDSWDDAWRVYSNNGPMVALRQSIGDEEFDKLEPRVLEVIERWTGRPLDGPVALPADYLQIVARKRG
;
A
#
# COMPACT_ATOMS: atom_id res chain seq x y z
N MET A 1 20.11 -4.34 -13.55
CA MET A 1 20.50 -4.43 -12.12
C MET A 1 20.73 -3.04 -11.54
N ALA A 2 21.74 -2.27 -11.95
CA ALA A 2 22.03 -0.96 -11.36
C ALA A 2 20.85 0.03 -11.35
N GLU A 3 20.06 0.09 -12.41
CA GLU A 3 18.91 1.00 -12.52
C GLU A 3 17.78 0.66 -11.52
N HIS A 4 17.44 -0.62 -11.36
CA HIS A 4 16.43 -1.04 -10.38
C HIS A 4 16.88 -0.82 -8.93
N ASP A 5 18.19 -0.97 -8.66
CA ASP A 5 18.76 -0.70 -7.33
C ASP A 5 18.67 0.79 -6.99
N GLU A 6 18.91 1.69 -7.97
CA GLU A 6 18.73 3.12 -7.78
C GLU A 6 17.25 3.49 -7.51
N ILE A 7 16.32 2.85 -8.21
CA ILE A 7 14.88 3.05 -7.98
C ILE A 7 14.50 2.63 -6.56
N LYS A 8 14.93 1.44 -6.12
CA LYS A 8 14.69 0.95 -4.76
C LYS A 8 15.30 1.85 -3.69
N GLN A 9 16.48 2.39 -3.92
CA GLN A 9 17.08 3.38 -3.02
C GLN A 9 16.26 4.67 -2.93
N ARG A 10 15.76 5.18 -4.06
CA ARG A 10 14.85 6.34 -4.08
C ARG A 10 13.55 6.03 -3.36
N THR A 11 12.96 4.86 -3.58
CA THR A 11 11.74 4.40 -2.90
C THR A 11 11.94 4.38 -1.39
N ARG A 12 13.04 3.79 -0.90
CA ARG A 12 13.41 3.84 0.53
C ARG A 12 13.48 5.27 1.06
N ALA A 13 14.22 6.14 0.35
CA ALA A 13 14.39 7.53 0.76
C ALA A 13 13.04 8.29 0.81
N VAL A 14 12.14 8.04 -0.14
CA VAL A 14 10.81 8.66 -0.19
C VAL A 14 9.95 8.22 1.00
N TRP A 15 9.87 6.91 1.26
CA TRP A 15 9.05 6.38 2.35
C TRP A 15 9.61 6.67 3.76
N ALA A 16 10.89 7.01 3.87
CA ALA A 16 11.48 7.50 5.12
C ALA A 16 11.07 8.94 5.48
N LEU A 17 10.55 9.71 4.49
CA LEU A 17 10.16 11.11 4.69
C LEU A 17 8.77 11.27 5.32
N GLY A 18 8.55 12.43 5.91
CA GLY A 18 7.25 12.86 6.39
C GLY A 18 6.68 12.03 7.55
N ASP A 19 5.39 12.21 7.77
CA ASP A 19 4.63 11.47 8.77
C ASP A 19 3.61 10.55 8.10
N TYR A 20 3.90 9.25 8.14
CA TYR A 20 3.02 8.23 7.54
C TYR A 20 1.90 7.79 8.50
N ALA A 21 1.99 8.08 9.81
CA ALA A 21 1.05 7.55 10.79
C ALA A 21 -0.43 7.93 10.51
N PRO A 22 -0.77 9.18 10.13
CA PRO A 22 -2.15 9.52 9.79
C PRO A 22 -2.69 8.74 8.58
N ILE A 23 -1.86 8.53 7.56
CA ILE A 23 -2.24 7.71 6.39
C ILE A 23 -2.42 6.25 6.80
N ALA A 24 -1.53 5.71 7.63
CA ALA A 24 -1.66 4.34 8.12
C ALA A 24 -3.01 4.11 8.83
N GLU A 25 -3.45 5.04 9.67
CA GLU A 25 -4.76 4.94 10.33
C GLU A 25 -5.93 4.93 9.32
N LEU A 26 -5.87 5.77 8.31
CA LEU A 26 -6.87 5.80 7.23
C LEU A 26 -6.90 4.50 6.40
N LEU A 27 -5.79 3.75 6.36
CA LEU A 27 -5.67 2.48 5.64
C LEU A 27 -6.04 1.25 6.50
N ARG A 28 -6.19 1.39 7.82
CA ARG A 28 -6.51 0.26 8.72
C ARG A 28 -7.76 -0.53 8.30
N PRO A 29 -8.88 0.10 7.85
CA PRO A 29 -10.03 -0.64 7.37
C PRO A 29 -9.77 -1.50 6.11
N ALA A 30 -8.83 -1.09 5.24
CA ALA A 30 -8.43 -1.92 4.10
C ALA A 30 -7.63 -3.15 4.56
N ALA A 31 -6.77 -2.99 5.57
CA ALA A 31 -6.05 -4.10 6.17
C ALA A 31 -7.02 -5.12 6.80
N GLN A 32 -8.02 -4.65 7.55
CA GLN A 32 -9.06 -5.52 8.11
C GLN A 32 -9.84 -6.26 7.01
N SER A 33 -10.26 -5.52 5.98
CA SER A 33 -10.98 -6.13 4.86
C SER A 33 -10.15 -7.19 4.12
N LEU A 34 -8.83 -6.98 3.97
CA LEU A 34 -7.93 -7.95 3.35
C LEU A 34 -7.71 -9.17 4.25
N LEU A 35 -7.53 -8.98 5.55
CA LEU A 35 -7.44 -10.05 6.55
C LEU A 35 -8.64 -11.00 6.46
N ASP A 36 -9.85 -10.41 6.46
CA ASP A 36 -11.11 -11.16 6.35
C ASP A 36 -11.21 -11.92 5.02
N ALA A 37 -10.84 -11.26 3.92
CA ALA A 37 -10.90 -11.86 2.57
C ALA A 37 -9.89 -12.98 2.36
N CYS A 38 -8.72 -12.89 3.01
CA CYS A 38 -7.71 -13.95 3.03
C CYS A 38 -8.03 -15.06 4.04
N ALA A 39 -9.05 -14.88 4.90
CA ALA A 39 -9.40 -15.77 5.98
C ALA A 39 -8.22 -16.08 6.93
N ILE A 40 -7.46 -15.03 7.26
CA ILE A 40 -6.35 -15.14 8.23
C ILE A 40 -6.93 -15.48 9.60
N SER A 41 -6.33 -16.45 10.27
CA SER A 41 -6.83 -16.98 11.55
C SER A 41 -5.71 -17.53 12.42
N ALA A 42 -6.05 -17.84 13.67
CA ALA A 42 -5.12 -18.38 14.67
C ALA A 42 -4.36 -19.62 14.16
N GLY A 43 -3.06 -19.63 14.45
CA GLY A 43 -2.16 -20.75 14.15
C GLY A 43 -1.61 -20.76 12.71
N GLN A 44 -2.01 -19.84 11.84
CA GLN A 44 -1.40 -19.67 10.51
C GLN A 44 -0.06 -18.93 10.59
N GLU A 45 0.86 -19.26 9.69
CA GLU A 45 2.06 -18.47 9.41
C GLU A 45 1.76 -17.43 8.32
N VAL A 46 1.81 -16.16 8.66
CA VAL A 46 1.43 -15.03 7.77
C VAL A 46 2.63 -14.15 7.48
N LEU A 47 2.81 -13.77 6.22
CA LEU A 47 3.77 -12.76 5.78
C LEU A 47 3.03 -11.51 5.32
N ASP A 48 3.33 -10.37 5.96
CA ASP A 48 2.93 -9.02 5.50
C ASP A 48 4.08 -8.37 4.73
N VAL A 49 3.92 -8.15 3.42
CA VAL A 49 4.97 -7.64 2.52
C VAL A 49 4.75 -6.16 2.23
N GLY A 50 5.79 -5.33 2.43
CA GLY A 50 5.66 -3.88 2.39
C GLY A 50 4.74 -3.41 3.51
N ALA A 51 4.96 -3.95 4.71
CA ALA A 51 4.06 -3.82 5.86
C ALA A 51 3.92 -2.37 6.37
N GLY A 52 4.87 -1.48 6.00
CA GLY A 52 4.90 -0.13 6.53
C GLY A 52 5.00 -0.15 8.06
N THR A 53 4.02 0.45 8.74
CA THR A 53 3.93 0.43 10.20
C THR A 53 3.09 -0.73 10.76
N GLY A 54 2.73 -1.74 9.93
CA GLY A 54 2.20 -3.02 10.36
C GLY A 54 0.69 -3.10 10.58
N ASN A 55 -0.12 -2.42 9.80
CA ASN A 55 -1.57 -2.49 9.97
C ASN A 55 -2.11 -3.92 9.85
N LEU A 56 -1.70 -4.67 8.82
CA LEU A 56 -2.12 -6.05 8.66
C LEU A 56 -1.42 -6.97 9.66
N ALA A 57 -0.13 -6.75 9.88
CA ALA A 57 0.66 -7.54 10.81
C ALA A 57 0.07 -7.53 12.23
N LEU A 58 -0.32 -6.35 12.74
CA LEU A 58 -0.99 -6.22 14.04
C LEU A 58 -2.31 -6.99 14.08
N LEU A 59 -3.19 -6.75 13.09
CA LEU A 59 -4.49 -7.41 13.04
C LEU A 59 -4.36 -8.93 12.93
N ALA A 60 -3.43 -9.44 12.13
CA ALA A 60 -3.20 -10.87 11.99
C ALA A 60 -2.66 -11.52 13.28
N ALA A 61 -1.79 -10.82 14.00
CA ALA A 61 -1.27 -11.29 15.27
C ALA A 61 -2.34 -11.23 16.40
N GLU A 62 -3.20 -10.21 16.40
CA GLU A 62 -4.37 -10.11 17.28
C GLU A 62 -5.34 -11.29 17.07
N GLU A 63 -5.48 -11.78 15.82
CA GLU A 63 -6.24 -13.00 15.49
C GLU A 63 -5.52 -14.31 15.89
N GLY A 64 -4.29 -14.23 16.40
CA GLY A 64 -3.51 -15.38 16.86
C GLY A 64 -2.69 -16.07 15.77
N ALA A 65 -2.44 -15.42 14.66
CA ALA A 65 -1.48 -15.88 13.66
C ALA A 65 -0.03 -15.64 14.12
N SER A 66 0.91 -16.44 13.59
CA SER A 66 2.34 -16.19 13.69
C SER A 66 2.75 -15.29 12.53
N VAL A 67 3.19 -14.07 12.81
CA VAL A 67 3.35 -13.04 11.78
C VAL A 67 4.79 -12.64 11.58
N VAL A 68 5.20 -12.63 10.31
CA VAL A 68 6.40 -11.94 9.84
C VAL A 68 5.95 -10.71 9.05
N ALA A 69 6.46 -9.54 9.42
CA ALA A 69 6.26 -8.28 8.70
C ALA A 69 7.57 -7.86 8.01
N SER A 70 7.51 -7.63 6.72
CA SER A 70 8.68 -7.21 5.95
C SER A 70 8.45 -5.87 5.25
N ASP A 71 9.48 -5.03 5.22
CA ASP A 71 9.47 -3.76 4.49
C ASP A 71 10.85 -3.46 3.91
N LEU A 72 10.88 -2.71 2.83
CA LEU A 72 12.11 -2.27 2.17
C LEU A 72 12.80 -1.14 2.96
N THR A 73 12.06 -0.40 3.79
CA THR A 73 12.45 0.84 4.45
C THR A 73 12.78 0.60 5.93
N PRO A 74 14.03 0.78 6.36
CA PRO A 74 14.44 0.57 7.76
C PRO A 74 13.59 1.38 8.76
N GLU A 75 13.25 2.63 8.43
CA GLU A 75 12.45 3.50 9.28
C GLU A 75 11.01 2.98 9.49
N MET A 76 10.45 2.28 8.49
CA MET A 76 9.15 1.63 8.63
C MET A 76 9.23 0.42 9.56
N ILE A 77 10.29 -0.39 9.45
CA ILE A 77 10.57 -1.49 10.38
C ILE A 77 10.69 -0.99 11.82
N GLU A 78 11.44 0.09 12.06
CA GLU A 78 11.59 0.67 13.39
C GLU A 78 10.26 1.16 13.97
N LYS A 79 9.49 1.92 13.17
CA LYS A 79 8.17 2.42 13.58
C LYS A 79 7.18 1.28 13.82
N GLY A 80 7.17 0.27 12.95
CA GLY A 80 6.31 -0.90 13.07
C GLY A 80 6.64 -1.70 14.34
N ARG A 81 7.91 -1.96 14.61
CA ARG A 81 8.38 -2.64 15.83
C ARG A 81 7.96 -1.86 17.08
N ALA A 82 8.19 -0.55 17.10
CA ALA A 82 7.78 0.27 18.23
C ALA A 82 6.27 0.22 18.48
N ARG A 83 5.47 0.13 17.41
CA ARG A 83 4.01 0.01 17.52
C ARG A 83 3.59 -1.37 18.06
N THR A 84 4.14 -2.46 17.52
CA THR A 84 3.85 -3.81 18.01
C THR A 84 4.27 -4.03 19.46
N ASP A 85 5.43 -3.46 19.85
CA ASP A 85 5.91 -3.50 21.24
C ASP A 85 4.95 -2.73 22.19
N ALA A 86 4.44 -1.56 21.75
CA ALA A 86 3.51 -0.76 22.54
C ALA A 86 2.14 -1.47 22.73
N ASP A 87 1.68 -2.18 21.71
CA ASP A 87 0.42 -2.93 21.73
C ASP A 87 0.59 -4.33 22.39
N GLY A 88 1.82 -4.73 22.74
CA GLY A 88 2.14 -6.02 23.36
C GLY A 88 1.92 -7.22 22.43
N VAL A 89 2.08 -7.01 21.13
CA VAL A 89 1.82 -8.00 20.08
C VAL A 89 3.15 -8.51 19.52
N ASP A 90 3.29 -9.83 19.39
CA ASP A 90 4.51 -10.46 18.87
C ASP A 90 4.49 -10.53 17.34
N VAL A 91 5.39 -9.80 16.69
CA VAL A 91 5.59 -9.78 15.23
C VAL A 91 7.08 -9.80 14.91
N GLU A 92 7.50 -10.73 14.07
CA GLU A 92 8.86 -10.76 13.54
C GLU A 92 9.02 -9.69 12.44
N TRP A 93 9.93 -8.72 12.62
CA TRP A 93 10.19 -7.65 11.66
C TRP A 93 11.47 -7.90 10.87
N VAL A 94 11.37 -7.93 9.53
CA VAL A 94 12.47 -8.25 8.60
C VAL A 94 12.63 -7.14 7.57
N LEU A 95 13.84 -6.61 7.44
CA LEU A 95 14.17 -5.71 6.32
C LEU A 95 14.32 -6.57 5.06
N ALA A 96 13.41 -6.41 4.11
CA ALA A 96 13.41 -7.21 2.90
C ALA A 96 12.85 -6.47 1.69
N ASP A 97 13.31 -6.89 0.52
CA ASP A 97 12.81 -6.49 -0.77
C ASP A 97 11.71 -7.46 -1.24
N ALA A 98 10.56 -6.95 -1.66
CA ALA A 98 9.46 -7.77 -2.18
C ALA A 98 9.85 -8.57 -3.45
N GLU A 99 10.93 -8.17 -4.14
CA GLU A 99 11.47 -8.85 -5.32
C GLU A 99 12.59 -9.87 -4.98
N GLU A 100 12.96 -9.99 -3.70
CA GLU A 100 13.99 -10.93 -3.19
C GLU A 100 13.71 -11.21 -1.70
N LEU A 101 12.68 -12.00 -1.44
CA LEU A 101 12.25 -12.33 -0.09
C LEU A 101 13.21 -13.34 0.57
N PRO A 102 13.78 -13.06 1.76
CA PRO A 102 14.75 -13.92 2.41
C PRO A 102 14.10 -15.09 3.15
N PHE A 103 13.12 -15.73 2.53
CA PHE A 103 12.37 -16.83 3.13
C PHE A 103 12.44 -18.08 2.24
N GLU A 104 12.34 -19.23 2.88
CA GLU A 104 12.23 -20.54 2.22
C GLU A 104 10.96 -20.63 1.37
N ASP A 105 11.01 -21.47 0.32
CA ASP A 105 9.83 -21.79 -0.48
C ASP A 105 8.74 -22.40 0.39
N GLU A 106 7.50 -22.05 0.11
CA GLU A 106 6.31 -22.66 0.74
C GLU A 106 6.29 -22.60 2.27
N ARG A 107 6.82 -21.50 2.82
CA ARG A 107 6.86 -21.26 4.28
C ARG A 107 5.50 -20.84 4.85
N PHE A 108 4.77 -19.95 4.16
CA PHE A 108 3.62 -19.24 4.73
C PHE A 108 2.27 -19.80 4.29
N ASP A 109 1.28 -19.72 5.19
CA ASP A 109 -0.12 -20.05 4.91
C ASP A 109 -0.84 -18.90 4.21
N CYS A 110 -0.43 -17.67 4.46
CA CYS A 110 -0.92 -16.49 3.77
C CYS A 110 0.23 -15.50 3.54
N VAL A 111 0.30 -14.94 2.33
CA VAL A 111 1.19 -13.83 2.00
C VAL A 111 0.31 -12.67 1.57
N ALA A 112 0.42 -11.52 2.25
CA ALA A 112 -0.45 -10.41 1.95
C ALA A 112 0.32 -9.08 1.92
N SER A 113 -0.25 -8.07 1.26
CA SER A 113 0.31 -6.74 1.19
C SER A 113 -0.79 -5.68 1.08
N VAL A 114 -0.77 -4.72 1.99
CA VAL A 114 -1.72 -3.59 2.00
C VAL A 114 -1.05 -2.37 1.38
N PHE A 115 -1.26 -2.14 0.10
CA PHE A 115 -0.71 -1.06 -0.73
C PHE A 115 0.83 -0.98 -0.80
N GLY A 116 1.58 -1.95 -0.26
CA GLY A 116 3.04 -1.90 -0.23
C GLY A 116 3.69 -2.53 -1.47
N ALA A 117 3.44 -3.81 -1.74
CA ALA A 117 4.08 -4.58 -2.80
C ALA A 117 3.83 -4.04 -4.22
N ILE A 118 2.75 -3.31 -4.43
CA ILE A 118 2.40 -2.69 -5.73
C ILE A 118 3.43 -1.65 -6.21
N PHE A 119 4.30 -1.18 -5.34
CA PHE A 119 5.38 -0.24 -5.66
C PHE A 119 6.69 -0.93 -6.09
N ALA A 120 6.71 -2.27 -6.16
CA ALA A 120 7.87 -3.00 -6.67
C ALA A 120 8.11 -2.65 -8.15
N PRO A 121 9.35 -2.27 -8.53
CA PRO A 121 9.66 -1.85 -9.89
C PRO A 121 9.52 -2.98 -10.93
N ARG A 122 9.60 -4.25 -10.51
CA ARG A 122 9.41 -5.42 -11.35
C ARG A 122 8.24 -6.27 -10.84
N PRO A 123 6.99 -5.91 -11.20
CA PRO A 123 5.80 -6.60 -10.69
C PRO A 123 5.83 -8.13 -10.90
N GLU A 124 6.40 -8.61 -12.01
CA GLU A 124 6.49 -10.03 -12.32
C GLU A 124 7.41 -10.76 -11.34
N VAL A 125 8.56 -10.16 -11.01
CA VAL A 125 9.51 -10.72 -10.04
C VAL A 125 8.92 -10.74 -8.64
N MET A 126 8.25 -9.64 -8.26
CA MET A 126 7.54 -9.56 -6.98
C MET A 126 6.46 -10.64 -6.89
N ILE A 127 5.66 -10.85 -7.93
CA ILE A 127 4.65 -11.92 -7.96
C ILE A 127 5.30 -13.30 -7.78
N GLU A 128 6.39 -13.59 -8.52
CA GLU A 128 7.12 -14.85 -8.39
C GLU A 128 7.53 -15.11 -6.94
N GLU A 129 8.07 -14.11 -6.25
CA GLU A 129 8.47 -14.20 -4.86
C GLU A 129 7.29 -14.43 -3.90
N LEU A 130 6.18 -13.68 -4.05
CA LEU A 130 4.98 -13.90 -3.23
C LEU A 130 4.46 -15.33 -3.37
N PHE A 131 4.41 -15.84 -4.62
CA PHE A 131 3.94 -17.19 -4.88
C PHE A 131 4.98 -18.27 -4.56
N ARG A 132 6.27 -17.96 -4.56
CA ARG A 132 7.32 -18.88 -4.13
C ARG A 132 7.17 -19.19 -2.64
N VAL A 133 7.03 -18.16 -1.80
CA VAL A 133 7.04 -18.31 -0.35
C VAL A 133 5.71 -18.76 0.25
N VAL A 134 4.58 -18.62 -0.46
CA VAL A 134 3.29 -19.16 0.01
C VAL A 134 3.18 -20.65 -0.31
N ARG A 135 2.58 -21.44 0.58
CA ARG A 135 2.33 -22.89 0.39
C ARG A 135 1.35 -23.17 -0.75
N PRO A 136 1.46 -24.29 -1.47
CA PRO A 136 0.48 -24.71 -2.47
C PRO A 136 -0.96 -24.73 -1.92
N GLY A 137 -1.91 -24.27 -2.72
CA GLY A 137 -3.31 -24.19 -2.33
C GLY A 137 -3.66 -23.10 -1.31
N ASN A 138 -2.69 -22.27 -0.90
CA ASN A 138 -2.86 -21.18 0.04
C ASN A 138 -2.96 -19.80 -0.64
N THR A 139 -3.08 -18.73 0.12
CA THR A 139 -3.59 -17.44 -0.33
C THR A 139 -2.50 -16.37 -0.47
N VAL A 140 -2.53 -15.65 -1.57
CA VAL A 140 -1.87 -14.34 -1.74
C VAL A 140 -2.94 -13.25 -1.79
N GLY A 141 -2.82 -12.23 -0.94
CA GLY A 141 -3.75 -11.11 -0.84
C GLY A 141 -3.08 -9.77 -1.11
N LEU A 142 -3.68 -8.92 -1.94
CA LEU A 142 -3.15 -7.58 -2.24
C LEU A 142 -4.26 -6.54 -2.17
N THR A 143 -3.90 -5.30 -1.80
CA THR A 143 -4.71 -4.13 -2.09
C THR A 143 -3.94 -3.17 -2.97
N ALA A 144 -4.64 -2.49 -3.87
CA ALA A 144 -4.02 -1.60 -4.84
C ALA A 144 -4.88 -0.37 -5.14
N TRP A 145 -4.24 0.78 -5.31
CA TRP A 145 -4.89 1.96 -5.84
C TRP A 145 -5.22 1.78 -7.31
N GLY A 146 -6.39 2.27 -7.73
CA GLY A 146 -6.81 2.27 -9.13
C GLY A 146 -6.61 3.63 -9.79
N ASP A 147 -6.83 3.66 -11.10
CA ASP A 147 -6.90 4.86 -11.93
C ASP A 147 -8.33 5.41 -12.05
N TYR A 148 -9.18 5.10 -11.07
CA TYR A 148 -10.58 5.49 -11.00
C TYR A 148 -10.93 6.14 -9.65
N GLY A 149 -12.08 6.82 -9.62
CA GLY A 149 -12.56 7.48 -8.41
C GLY A 149 -11.89 8.83 -8.14
N LEU A 150 -12.20 9.40 -6.97
CA LEU A 150 -11.71 10.72 -6.58
C LEU A 150 -10.19 10.74 -6.38
N GLN A 151 -9.63 9.71 -5.73
CA GLN A 151 -8.20 9.65 -5.45
C GLN A 151 -7.36 9.65 -6.73
N ALA A 152 -7.81 8.95 -7.77
CA ALA A 152 -7.12 8.98 -9.06
C ALA A 152 -7.07 10.40 -9.65
N LYS A 153 -8.17 11.17 -9.52
CA LYS A 153 -8.22 12.57 -9.97
C LYS A 153 -7.32 13.50 -9.17
N ILE A 154 -7.18 13.25 -7.88
CA ILE A 154 -6.23 13.99 -7.03
C ILE A 154 -4.79 13.64 -7.44
N VAL A 155 -4.49 12.35 -7.65
CA VAL A 155 -3.16 11.89 -8.08
C VAL A 155 -2.78 12.47 -9.44
N GLU A 156 -3.72 12.60 -10.41
CA GLU A 156 -3.48 13.26 -11.70
C GLU A 156 -2.89 14.67 -11.54
N VAL A 157 -3.34 15.44 -10.53
CA VAL A 157 -2.78 16.79 -10.25
C VAL A 157 -1.32 16.70 -9.83
N PHE A 158 -0.95 15.70 -9.04
CA PHE A 158 0.42 15.55 -8.57
C PHE A 158 1.36 15.01 -9.66
N GLU A 159 0.84 14.13 -10.53
CA GLU A 159 1.61 13.53 -11.63
C GLU A 159 2.09 14.58 -12.65
N GLU A 160 1.36 15.70 -12.83
CA GLU A 160 1.80 16.79 -13.70
C GLU A 160 3.15 17.42 -13.27
N TYR A 161 3.50 17.28 -11.99
CA TYR A 161 4.73 17.82 -11.40
C TYR A 161 5.83 16.76 -11.20
N ARG A 162 5.53 15.50 -11.47
CA ARG A 162 6.51 14.43 -11.38
C ARG A 162 7.31 14.30 -12.68
N PRO A 163 8.61 14.01 -12.59
CA PRO A 163 9.39 13.67 -13.79
C PRO A 163 8.83 12.39 -14.42
N PRO A 164 8.89 12.27 -15.75
CA PRO A 164 8.56 11.03 -16.44
C PRO A 164 9.30 9.83 -15.82
N SER A 165 8.62 8.70 -15.69
CA SER A 165 9.18 7.46 -15.17
C SER A 165 8.93 6.33 -16.16
N ASP A 166 9.96 5.52 -16.40
CA ASP A 166 9.85 4.29 -17.20
C ASP A 166 9.28 3.11 -16.39
N MET A 167 9.00 3.34 -15.09
CA MET A 167 8.40 2.32 -14.24
C MET A 167 6.91 2.14 -14.54
N PRO A 168 6.41 0.89 -14.49
CA PRO A 168 4.98 0.64 -14.53
C PRO A 168 4.27 1.41 -13.41
N SER A 169 3.18 2.10 -13.76
CA SER A 169 2.38 2.79 -12.73
C SER A 169 1.84 1.78 -11.73
N PRO A 170 2.00 2.01 -10.42
CA PRO A 170 1.40 1.14 -9.39
C PRO A 170 -0.14 1.10 -9.46
N THR A 171 -0.78 2.12 -10.05
CA THR A 171 -2.24 2.15 -10.24
C THR A 171 -2.75 1.12 -11.25
N LEU A 172 -1.89 0.56 -12.09
CA LEU A 172 -2.24 -0.56 -12.99
C LEU A 172 -2.74 -1.78 -12.20
N TRP A 173 -2.30 -1.96 -10.97
CA TRP A 173 -2.80 -3.02 -10.09
C TRP A 173 -4.28 -2.84 -9.68
N GLY A 174 -4.81 -1.64 -9.79
CA GLY A 174 -6.22 -1.34 -9.52
C GLY A 174 -7.17 -1.71 -10.65
N ASP A 175 -6.66 -2.13 -11.81
CA ASP A 175 -7.46 -2.72 -12.89
C ASP A 175 -7.63 -4.23 -12.64
N PRO A 176 -8.87 -4.73 -12.46
CA PRO A 176 -9.13 -6.15 -12.26
C PRO A 176 -8.56 -7.05 -13.36
N ALA A 177 -8.61 -6.62 -14.63
CA ALA A 177 -8.13 -7.40 -15.75
C ALA A 177 -6.60 -7.54 -15.71
N VAL A 178 -5.88 -6.46 -15.39
CA VAL A 178 -4.43 -6.48 -15.23
C VAL A 178 -4.02 -7.36 -14.04
N ALA A 179 -4.72 -7.24 -12.91
CA ALA A 179 -4.45 -8.07 -11.75
C ALA A 179 -4.69 -9.56 -12.03
N GLU A 180 -5.79 -9.91 -12.71
CA GLU A 180 -6.09 -11.28 -13.11
C GLU A 180 -5.05 -11.83 -14.10
N GLU A 181 -4.68 -11.06 -15.14
CA GLU A 181 -3.68 -11.46 -16.12
C GLU A 181 -2.32 -11.76 -15.48
N ARG A 182 -1.85 -10.87 -14.59
CA ARG A 182 -0.57 -11.03 -13.89
C ARG A 182 -0.53 -12.24 -12.97
N LEU A 183 -1.64 -12.54 -12.27
CA LEU A 183 -1.69 -13.59 -11.27
C LEU A 183 -2.12 -14.95 -11.83
N ALA A 184 -2.77 -14.98 -13.00
CA ALA A 184 -3.25 -16.22 -13.66
C ALA A 184 -2.18 -17.30 -13.86
N PRO A 185 -0.90 -17.00 -14.15
CA PRO A 185 0.13 -18.05 -14.27
C PRO A 185 0.36 -18.84 -12.97
N TYR A 186 0.16 -18.22 -11.81
CA TYR A 186 0.51 -18.77 -10.49
C TYR A 186 -0.70 -19.28 -9.71
N ALA A 187 -1.88 -18.73 -9.99
CA ALA A 187 -3.11 -18.99 -9.25
C ALA A 187 -4.06 -19.91 -10.00
N ASN A 188 -4.79 -20.76 -9.27
CA ASN A 188 -5.95 -21.49 -9.80
C ASN A 188 -7.25 -20.67 -9.71
N ARG A 189 -7.26 -19.62 -8.90
CA ARG A 189 -8.37 -18.69 -8.73
C ARG A 189 -7.84 -17.31 -8.35
N VAL A 190 -8.33 -16.28 -9.03
CA VAL A 190 -8.15 -14.88 -8.68
C VAL A 190 -9.53 -14.26 -8.46
N GLN A 191 -9.70 -13.51 -7.39
CA GLN A 191 -10.91 -12.80 -7.06
C GLN A 191 -10.54 -11.33 -6.84
N THR A 192 -11.29 -10.45 -7.45
CA THR A 192 -11.10 -9.00 -7.34
C THR A 192 -12.37 -8.35 -6.82
N ARG A 193 -12.22 -7.30 -6.00
CA ARG A 193 -13.33 -6.53 -5.46
C ARG A 193 -12.97 -5.06 -5.37
N LYS A 194 -13.75 -4.20 -6.03
CA LYS A 194 -13.64 -2.74 -5.89
C LYS A 194 -14.28 -2.31 -4.58
N LEU A 195 -13.56 -1.57 -3.78
CA LEU A 195 -13.94 -1.07 -2.47
C LEU A 195 -13.55 0.40 -2.35
N ALA A 196 -14.09 1.08 -1.33
CA ALA A 196 -13.70 2.45 -1.00
C ALA A 196 -13.48 2.59 0.50
N LEU A 197 -12.44 3.32 0.89
CA LEU A 197 -12.22 3.75 2.25
C LEU A 197 -12.95 5.08 2.48
N PRO A 198 -13.69 5.23 3.56
CA PRO A 198 -14.30 6.50 3.93
C PRO A 198 -13.28 7.38 4.65
N TRP A 199 -12.47 8.11 3.88
CA TRP A 199 -11.57 9.08 4.50
C TRP A 199 -12.38 10.31 4.92
N GLU A 200 -12.50 10.50 6.21
CA GLU A 200 -13.26 11.58 6.82
C GLU A 200 -12.34 12.51 7.61
N PHE A 201 -12.54 13.81 7.46
CA PHE A 201 -11.75 14.86 8.11
C PHE A 201 -12.68 15.94 8.65
N ASP A 202 -12.28 16.59 9.74
CA ASP A 202 -13.05 17.67 10.35
C ASP A 202 -13.08 18.94 9.46
N SER A 203 -12.05 19.11 8.63
CA SER A 203 -11.92 20.23 7.70
C SER A 203 -11.04 19.86 6.49
N TRP A 204 -11.06 20.74 5.47
CA TRP A 204 -10.11 20.64 4.35
C TRP A 204 -8.66 20.82 4.83
N ASP A 205 -8.40 21.73 5.75
CA ASP A 205 -7.06 21.98 6.28
C ASP A 205 -6.49 20.72 6.95
N ASP A 206 -7.32 19.93 7.64
CA ASP A 206 -6.94 18.65 8.23
C ASP A 206 -6.64 17.62 7.15
N ALA A 207 -7.50 17.52 6.12
CA ALA A 207 -7.28 16.67 4.99
C ALA A 207 -5.96 17.01 4.26
N TRP A 208 -5.75 18.29 3.95
CA TRP A 208 -4.56 18.75 3.26
C TRP A 208 -3.28 18.49 4.06
N ARG A 209 -3.33 18.69 5.39
CA ARG A 209 -2.20 18.37 6.27
C ARG A 209 -1.78 16.89 6.16
N VAL A 210 -2.74 15.98 6.11
CA VAL A 210 -2.48 14.54 5.94
C VAL A 210 -1.95 14.26 4.54
N TYR A 211 -2.57 14.80 3.50
CA TYR A 211 -2.13 14.63 2.11
C TYR A 211 -0.72 15.18 1.87
N SER A 212 -0.42 16.39 2.35
CA SER A 212 0.82 17.10 2.04
C SER A 212 2.04 16.66 2.86
N ASN A 213 1.84 15.89 3.94
CA ASN A 213 2.92 15.53 4.87
C ASN A 213 3.35 14.05 4.82
N ASN A 214 2.84 13.27 3.87
CA ASN A 214 3.33 11.91 3.65
C ASN A 214 4.61 11.90 2.79
N GLY A 215 5.36 10.80 2.83
CA GLY A 215 6.65 10.69 2.17
C GLY A 215 6.67 11.11 0.70
N PRO A 216 5.80 10.57 -0.18
CA PRO A 216 5.71 10.98 -1.59
C PRO A 216 5.47 12.47 -1.80
N MET A 217 4.66 13.13 -0.96
CA MET A 217 4.37 14.55 -1.09
C MET A 217 5.49 15.43 -0.56
N VAL A 218 6.16 15.02 0.53
CA VAL A 218 7.37 15.68 1.02
C VAL A 218 8.49 15.60 -0.03
N ALA A 219 8.68 14.44 -0.66
CA ALA A 219 9.64 14.28 -1.75
C ALA A 219 9.29 15.17 -2.96
N LEU A 220 8.02 15.27 -3.33
CA LEU A 220 7.54 16.14 -4.39
C LEU A 220 7.87 17.60 -4.05
N ARG A 221 7.54 18.05 -2.84
CA ARG A 221 7.84 19.41 -2.36
C ARG A 221 9.33 19.75 -2.44
N GLN A 222 10.20 18.81 -2.04
CA GLN A 222 11.65 18.97 -2.15
C GLN A 222 12.12 19.08 -3.61
N SER A 223 11.44 18.40 -4.52
CA SER A 223 11.78 18.38 -5.95
C SER A 223 11.38 19.66 -6.68
N ILE A 224 10.17 20.20 -6.41
CA ILE A 224 9.61 21.34 -7.15
C ILE A 224 9.74 22.67 -6.40
N GLY A 225 10.06 22.64 -5.10
CA GLY A 225 10.15 23.80 -4.21
C GLY A 225 8.81 24.25 -3.64
N ASP A 226 8.86 25.03 -2.56
CA ASP A 226 7.67 25.46 -1.80
C ASP A 226 6.68 26.25 -2.65
N GLU A 227 7.17 27.19 -3.47
CA GLU A 227 6.31 28.07 -4.29
C GLU A 227 5.43 27.28 -5.28
N GLU A 228 5.99 26.26 -5.94
CA GLU A 228 5.24 25.41 -6.87
C GLU A 228 4.35 24.43 -6.10
N PHE A 229 4.83 23.91 -4.98
CA PHE A 229 4.05 23.00 -4.14
C PHE A 229 2.79 23.67 -3.57
N ASP A 230 2.88 24.91 -3.13
CA ASP A 230 1.74 25.65 -2.56
C ASP A 230 0.64 25.93 -3.59
N LYS A 231 0.92 25.80 -4.91
CA LYS A 231 -0.08 25.85 -5.98
C LYS A 231 -0.90 24.56 -6.13
N LEU A 232 -0.47 23.45 -5.52
CA LEU A 232 -1.18 22.17 -5.61
C LEU A 232 -2.47 22.17 -4.81
N GLU A 233 -2.45 22.75 -3.60
CA GLU A 233 -3.62 22.74 -2.72
C GLU A 233 -4.88 23.30 -3.39
N PRO A 234 -4.89 24.54 -3.96
CA PRO A 234 -6.08 25.06 -4.61
C PRO A 234 -6.53 24.23 -5.82
N ARG A 235 -5.59 23.59 -6.52
CA ARG A 235 -5.91 22.71 -7.66
C ARG A 235 -6.58 21.42 -7.22
N VAL A 236 -6.09 20.82 -6.15
CA VAL A 236 -6.71 19.62 -5.55
C VAL A 236 -8.09 19.95 -5.03
N LEU A 237 -8.24 21.10 -4.34
CA LEU A 237 -9.54 21.57 -3.86
C LEU A 237 -10.53 21.74 -5.02
N GLU A 238 -10.14 22.36 -6.12
CA GLU A 238 -10.98 22.49 -7.32
C GLU A 238 -11.45 21.13 -7.88
N VAL A 239 -10.56 20.14 -7.91
CA VAL A 239 -10.90 18.77 -8.34
C VAL A 239 -11.96 18.18 -7.42
N ILE A 240 -11.81 18.31 -6.10
CA ILE A 240 -12.74 17.77 -5.11
C ILE A 240 -14.09 18.47 -5.19
N GLU A 241 -14.11 19.81 -5.28
CA GLU A 241 -15.34 20.58 -5.39
C GLU A 241 -16.11 20.25 -6.70
N ARG A 242 -15.39 20.08 -7.78
CA ARG A 242 -15.99 19.62 -9.05
C ARG A 242 -16.57 18.20 -8.94
N TRP A 243 -15.89 17.30 -8.23
CA TRP A 243 -16.34 15.94 -8.00
C TRP A 243 -17.57 15.89 -7.09
N THR A 244 -17.56 16.65 -5.99
CA THR A 244 -18.66 16.68 -5.01
C THR A 244 -19.83 17.54 -5.44
N GLY A 245 -19.62 18.46 -6.38
CA GLY A 245 -20.61 19.42 -6.85
C GLY A 245 -20.91 20.53 -5.84
N ARG A 246 -20.07 20.72 -4.82
CA ARG A 246 -20.23 21.74 -3.77
C ARG A 246 -18.90 22.23 -3.23
N PRO A 247 -18.83 23.46 -2.69
CA PRO A 247 -17.71 23.94 -1.91
C PRO A 247 -17.47 23.06 -0.66
N LEU A 248 -16.22 22.97 -0.23
CA LEU A 248 -15.84 22.23 0.98
C LEU A 248 -15.89 23.15 2.21
N ASP A 249 -17.09 23.35 2.76
CA ASP A 249 -17.31 24.08 3.99
C ASP A 249 -17.57 23.10 5.15
N GLY A 250 -16.65 22.98 6.12
CA GLY A 250 -16.75 22.08 7.27
C GLY A 250 -16.21 20.65 7.00
N PRO A 251 -16.81 19.61 7.59
CA PRO A 251 -16.31 18.23 7.47
C PRO A 251 -16.27 17.74 6.03
N VAL A 252 -15.18 17.03 5.70
CA VAL A 252 -14.86 16.57 4.34
C VAL A 252 -14.80 15.05 4.32
N ALA A 253 -15.56 14.43 3.40
CA ALA A 253 -15.49 13.02 3.11
C ALA A 253 -14.86 12.80 1.72
N LEU A 254 -13.72 12.15 1.69
CA LEU A 254 -12.94 11.87 0.48
C LEU A 254 -12.83 10.36 0.28
N PRO A 255 -13.74 9.74 -0.50
CA PRO A 255 -13.65 8.30 -0.73
C PRO A 255 -12.35 7.93 -1.44
N ALA A 256 -11.63 6.96 -0.88
CA ALA A 256 -10.41 6.43 -1.46
C ALA A 256 -10.70 5.04 -2.04
N ASP A 257 -10.93 5.01 -3.35
CA ASP A 257 -11.25 3.78 -4.08
C ASP A 257 -10.02 2.90 -4.26
N TYR A 258 -10.19 1.59 -4.04
CA TYR A 258 -9.12 0.62 -4.21
C TYR A 258 -9.64 -0.74 -4.71
N LEU A 259 -8.73 -1.55 -5.23
CA LEU A 259 -8.96 -2.93 -5.58
C LEU A 259 -8.40 -3.85 -4.48
N GLN A 260 -9.24 -4.73 -3.96
CA GLN A 260 -8.85 -5.88 -3.18
C GLN A 260 -8.70 -7.09 -4.10
N ILE A 261 -7.60 -7.80 -3.98
CA ILE A 261 -7.22 -8.93 -4.82
C ILE A 261 -6.89 -10.12 -3.92
N VAL A 262 -7.52 -11.26 -4.16
CA VAL A 262 -7.23 -12.51 -3.44
C VAL A 262 -6.99 -13.60 -4.47
N ALA A 263 -5.80 -14.18 -4.45
CA ALA A 263 -5.37 -15.23 -5.35
C ALA A 263 -5.03 -16.50 -4.57
N ARG A 264 -5.41 -17.67 -5.10
CA ARG A 264 -5.10 -18.96 -4.50
C ARG A 264 -4.04 -19.67 -5.33
N LYS A 265 -2.86 -19.95 -4.71
CA LYS A 265 -1.76 -20.67 -5.37
C LYS A 265 -2.23 -22.01 -5.91
N ARG A 266 -1.73 -22.38 -7.08
CA ARG A 266 -1.91 -23.74 -7.63
C ARG A 266 -1.32 -24.77 -6.68
N GLY A 267 -1.99 -25.93 -6.56
CA GLY A 267 -1.50 -27.07 -5.80
C GLY A 267 -0.44 -27.86 -6.54
#